data_f6cf685b316836c26271ca316b0dfe5c
#
_entry.id   f6cf685b316836c26271ca316b0dfe5c
#
_cell.length_a   1.000
_cell.length_b   1.000
_cell.length_c   1.000
_cell.angle_alpha   90.00
_cell.angle_beta   90.00
_cell.angle_gamma   90.00
#
_symmetry.space_group_name_H-M   'P 1'
#
loop_
_entity.id
_entity.type
_entity.pdbx_description
1 polymer ?
#
loop_
_entity_poly.entity_id
_entity_poly.type
_entity_poly.pdbx_seq_one_letter_code
_entity_poly.pdbx_strand_id
1 'polypeptide(L)'
;MKKIASFIIALFSLSSLSAQHKFDTVYMLNNEVKVGSIKSIDDASVSFVHKDETLVYTLKKTDINKIVFSSGRVENVTAAPEPSSNTAAKNYADVDHHNKVAVMPFGYINSQQESNAEMGYKVQEECYTYLSNKAATLSIQDPSTTNALLGKAGITPENVRSFTMQEMCNILGVEYLVRGTITTNLTSTTSSGSATYDQKNKSSSTDKSGSSGSKSSGTVYSSGSSSQNFQTAVLMEVYTDDGKKVFGQDRTSFWQTIDAYKSTIQYLLKKSPIYGK
;
A
#
# COMPACT_ATOMS: atom_id res chain seq x y z
N MET A 1 37.21 -39.93 50.05
CA MET A 1 37.93 -39.18 48.96
C MET A 1 36.89 -38.43 48.11
N LYS A 2 36.75 -37.16 48.41
CA LYS A 2 35.71 -36.29 47.82
C LYS A 2 36.27 -35.64 46.57
N LYS A 3 35.66 -35.87 45.39
CA LYS A 3 35.97 -35.16 44.14
C LYS A 3 35.02 -33.98 44.00
N ILE A 4 35.58 -32.78 44.12
CA ILE A 4 34.91 -31.51 43.90
C ILE A 4 34.92 -31.27 42.39
N ALA A 5 33.74 -31.29 41.79
CA ALA A 5 33.56 -30.89 40.41
C ALA A 5 33.37 -29.37 40.34
N SER A 6 34.36 -28.68 39.77
CA SER A 6 34.34 -27.23 39.55
C SER A 6 33.46 -26.93 38.33
N PHE A 7 32.32 -26.29 38.55
CA PHE A 7 31.38 -25.85 37.47
C PHE A 7 31.81 -24.45 37.03
N ILE A 8 32.49 -24.35 35.92
CA ILE A 8 32.84 -23.07 35.28
C ILE A 8 31.63 -22.60 34.45
N ILE A 9 30.92 -21.64 34.99
CA ILE A 9 29.88 -20.92 34.26
C ILE A 9 30.57 -19.93 33.33
N ALA A 10 30.62 -20.25 32.02
CA ALA A 10 31.04 -19.33 30.97
C ALA A 10 29.92 -18.31 30.77
N LEU A 11 30.15 -17.11 31.29
CA LEU A 11 29.30 -15.96 31.06
C LEU A 11 29.48 -15.49 29.61
N PHE A 12 28.59 -15.90 28.72
CA PHE A 12 28.56 -15.47 27.33
C PHE A 12 28.01 -14.05 27.31
N SER A 13 28.90 -13.04 27.38
CA SER A 13 28.55 -11.66 27.13
C SER A 13 28.22 -11.50 25.64
N LEU A 14 26.91 -11.37 25.32
CA LEU A 14 26.45 -10.90 24.01
C LEU A 14 26.91 -9.44 23.86
N SER A 15 28.10 -9.24 23.32
CA SER A 15 28.50 -7.96 22.78
C SER A 15 27.66 -7.72 21.52
N SER A 16 26.70 -6.81 21.63
CA SER A 16 26.01 -6.24 20.48
C SER A 16 27.06 -5.65 19.54
N LEU A 17 27.40 -6.36 18.47
CA LEU A 17 28.17 -5.81 17.37
C LEU A 17 27.30 -4.73 16.71
N SER A 18 27.41 -3.49 17.18
CA SER A 18 27.00 -2.35 16.39
C SER A 18 27.81 -2.36 15.11
N ALA A 19 27.19 -2.67 13.99
CA ALA A 19 27.83 -2.57 12.68
C ALA A 19 28.19 -1.09 12.48
N GLN A 20 29.44 -0.74 12.79
CA GLN A 20 29.97 0.59 12.49
C GLN A 20 30.06 0.71 10.98
N HIS A 21 29.21 1.53 10.40
CA HIS A 21 29.33 1.89 9.00
C HIS A 21 30.68 2.60 8.80
N LYS A 22 31.50 2.06 7.91
CA LYS A 22 32.83 2.62 7.62
C LYS A 22 32.77 4.00 6.96
N PHE A 23 31.62 4.34 6.37
CA PHE A 23 31.36 5.57 5.64
C PHE A 23 30.06 6.22 6.08
N ASP A 24 29.96 7.53 5.90
CA ASP A 24 28.71 8.25 6.07
C ASP A 24 27.79 7.99 4.87
N THR A 25 26.48 8.04 5.10
CA THR A 25 25.49 7.84 4.04
C THR A 25 24.53 9.03 4.03
N VAL A 26 24.44 9.68 2.87
CA VAL A 26 23.55 10.81 2.64
C VAL A 26 22.37 10.35 1.78
N TYR A 27 21.16 10.49 2.29
CA TYR A 27 19.91 10.21 1.59
C TYR A 27 19.36 11.53 1.04
N MET A 28 19.24 11.61 -0.27
CA MET A 28 18.71 12.78 -0.97
C MET A 28 17.20 12.72 -1.05
N LEU A 29 16.53 13.87 -1.25
CA LEU A 29 15.06 13.93 -1.43
C LEU A 29 14.58 13.25 -2.71
N ASN A 30 15.42 13.12 -3.72
CA ASN A 30 15.13 12.39 -4.97
C ASN A 30 15.33 10.87 -4.85
N ASN A 31 15.44 10.32 -3.63
CA ASN A 31 15.74 8.92 -3.29
C ASN A 31 17.13 8.43 -3.72
N GLU A 32 18.02 9.31 -4.18
CA GLU A 32 19.42 8.96 -4.43
C GLU A 32 20.14 8.75 -3.09
N VAL A 33 20.98 7.72 -2.99
CA VAL A 33 21.80 7.42 -1.81
C VAL A 33 23.26 7.61 -2.16
N LYS A 34 23.94 8.50 -1.43
CA LYS A 34 25.38 8.79 -1.58
C LYS A 34 26.16 8.23 -0.40
N VAL A 35 27.14 7.36 -0.67
CA VAL A 35 28.01 6.75 0.35
C VAL A 35 29.40 7.34 0.24
N GLY A 36 29.95 7.82 1.35
CA GLY A 36 31.25 8.49 1.35
C GLY A 36 31.63 9.08 2.70
N SER A 37 32.28 10.21 2.72
CA SER A 37 32.70 10.91 3.93
C SER A 37 32.27 12.36 3.90
N ILE A 38 31.66 12.83 4.97
CA ILE A 38 31.33 14.23 5.17
C ILE A 38 32.59 14.96 5.69
N LYS A 39 32.94 16.07 5.05
CA LYS A 39 34.08 16.91 5.41
C LYS A 39 33.70 18.11 6.27
N SER A 40 32.60 18.78 5.90
CA SER A 40 32.00 19.87 6.69
C SER A 40 30.53 19.95 6.48
N ILE A 41 29.82 20.52 7.46
CA ILE A 41 28.41 20.83 7.40
C ILE A 41 28.27 22.32 7.72
N ASP A 42 27.89 23.10 6.70
CA ASP A 42 27.63 24.52 6.80
C ASP A 42 26.12 24.79 6.91
N ASP A 43 25.71 26.04 7.08
CA ASP A 43 24.30 26.41 7.26
C ASP A 43 23.41 25.98 6.08
N ALA A 44 23.89 26.10 4.84
CA ALA A 44 23.14 25.83 3.62
C ALA A 44 23.61 24.59 2.84
N SER A 45 24.77 24.03 3.18
CA SER A 45 25.40 22.98 2.38
C SER A 45 26.19 21.97 3.21
N VAL A 46 26.46 20.82 2.59
CA VAL A 46 27.29 19.74 3.14
C VAL A 46 28.39 19.44 2.14
N SER A 47 29.67 19.53 2.58
CA SER A 47 30.80 19.10 1.79
C SER A 47 31.00 17.60 1.93
N PHE A 48 30.92 16.88 0.81
CA PHE A 48 30.89 15.44 0.75
C PHE A 48 31.92 14.89 -0.24
N VAL A 49 32.53 13.78 0.11
CA VAL A 49 33.45 13.04 -0.76
C VAL A 49 32.95 11.64 -0.94
N HIS A 50 32.70 11.23 -2.18
CA HIS A 50 32.24 9.86 -2.47
C HIS A 50 33.31 8.83 -2.05
N LYS A 51 32.82 7.62 -1.73
CA LYS A 51 33.71 6.49 -1.46
C LYS A 51 34.62 6.29 -2.67
N ASP A 52 35.92 6.08 -2.37
CA ASP A 52 37.01 5.84 -3.35
C ASP A 52 37.33 7.03 -4.27
N GLU A 53 36.82 8.24 -3.97
CA GLU A 53 37.12 9.48 -4.65
C GLU A 53 37.89 10.47 -3.73
N THR A 54 38.47 11.48 -4.34
CA THR A 54 39.16 12.57 -3.62
C THR A 54 38.52 13.94 -3.87
N LEU A 55 37.56 14.00 -4.81
CA LEU A 55 36.88 15.23 -5.17
C LEU A 55 35.83 15.59 -4.12
N VAL A 56 35.80 16.85 -3.72
CA VAL A 56 34.81 17.38 -2.78
C VAL A 56 33.61 17.89 -3.54
N TYR A 57 32.45 17.34 -3.23
CA TYR A 57 31.16 17.76 -3.75
C TYR A 57 30.41 18.62 -2.72
N THR A 58 29.77 19.67 -3.17
CA THR A 58 28.91 20.50 -2.33
C THR A 58 27.45 20.10 -2.53
N LEU A 59 26.83 19.50 -1.52
CA LEU A 59 25.42 19.12 -1.52
C LEU A 59 24.60 20.18 -0.81
N LYS A 60 23.54 20.68 -1.42
CA LYS A 60 22.64 21.64 -0.76
C LYS A 60 21.81 20.91 0.31
N LYS A 61 21.70 21.49 1.50
CA LYS A 61 20.89 20.93 2.58
C LYS A 61 19.42 20.78 2.19
N THR A 62 18.91 21.66 1.32
CA THR A 62 17.56 21.59 0.78
C THR A 62 17.27 20.32 -0.02
N ASP A 63 18.30 19.64 -0.53
CA ASP A 63 18.17 18.47 -1.37
C ASP A 63 18.45 17.16 -0.59
N ILE A 64 18.85 17.29 0.70
CA ILE A 64 19.19 16.16 1.58
C ILE A 64 18.02 15.86 2.51
N ASN A 65 17.56 14.62 2.52
CA ASN A 65 16.53 14.12 3.45
C ASN A 65 17.17 13.87 4.84
N LYS A 66 18.13 12.95 4.92
CA LYS A 66 18.82 12.59 6.16
C LYS A 66 20.26 12.18 5.92
N ILE A 67 21.07 12.30 6.96
CA ILE A 67 22.44 11.82 7.00
C ILE A 67 22.57 10.74 8.07
N VAL A 68 23.17 9.62 7.70
CA VAL A 68 23.59 8.57 8.65
C VAL A 68 25.10 8.59 8.71
N PHE A 69 25.64 9.01 9.84
CA PHE A 69 27.08 9.07 10.04
C PHE A 69 27.67 7.68 10.27
N SER A 70 28.94 7.52 9.98
CA SER A 70 29.70 6.30 10.26
C SER A 70 29.70 5.91 11.74
N SER A 71 29.45 6.85 12.64
CA SER A 71 29.24 6.64 14.08
C SER A 71 27.87 6.03 14.43
N GLY A 72 26.95 5.88 13.47
CA GLY A 72 25.56 5.46 13.71
C GLY A 72 24.61 6.60 14.09
N ARG A 73 25.12 7.84 14.24
CA ARG A 73 24.26 9.01 14.47
C ARG A 73 23.46 9.32 13.21
N VAL A 74 22.16 9.56 13.37
CA VAL A 74 21.27 9.98 12.29
C VAL A 74 20.91 11.44 12.49
N GLU A 75 21.07 12.26 11.44
CA GLU A 75 20.67 13.66 11.42
C GLU A 75 19.72 13.90 10.25
N ASN A 76 18.51 14.33 10.54
CA ASN A 76 17.55 14.78 9.53
C ASN A 76 17.92 16.19 9.12
N VAL A 77 18.40 16.38 7.89
CA VAL A 77 18.95 17.66 7.39
C VAL A 77 17.85 18.55 6.83
N THR A 78 17.02 17.99 5.97
CA THR A 78 15.73 18.56 5.74
C THR A 78 14.87 17.96 6.84
N ALA A 79 14.47 18.72 7.82
CA ALA A 79 13.30 18.39 8.56
C ALA A 79 12.28 18.07 7.45
N ALA A 80 11.85 16.80 7.34
CA ALA A 80 10.53 16.56 6.78
C ALA A 80 9.71 17.67 7.44
N PRO A 81 9.05 18.57 6.68
CA PRO A 81 8.44 19.72 7.31
C PRO A 81 7.76 19.14 8.54
N GLU A 82 8.35 19.44 9.73
CA GLU A 82 7.58 19.25 10.94
C GLU A 82 6.27 19.88 10.56
N PRO A 83 5.12 19.25 10.84
CA PRO A 83 3.87 19.93 10.62
C PRO A 83 4.07 21.26 11.33
N SER A 84 4.60 22.22 10.58
CA SER A 84 4.86 23.54 11.10
C SER A 84 3.46 24.03 11.37
N SER A 85 3.11 24.02 12.63
CA SER A 85 1.96 24.75 13.18
C SER A 85 1.97 26.23 12.72
N ASN A 86 2.83 26.60 11.77
CA ASN A 86 3.02 27.92 11.18
C ASN A 86 3.26 27.95 9.66
N THR A 87 3.05 26.84 8.90
CA THR A 87 2.82 26.98 7.47
C THR A 87 1.39 27.47 7.34
N ALA A 88 1.26 28.80 7.27
CA ALA A 88 0.04 29.50 6.96
C ALA A 88 -1.17 28.61 7.29
N ALA A 89 -1.76 28.80 8.46
CA ALA A 89 -3.18 28.59 8.59
C ALA A 89 -3.80 29.41 7.45
N LYS A 90 -3.77 28.85 6.23
CA LYS A 90 -4.76 29.19 5.23
C LYS A 90 -6.03 29.06 6.03
N ASN A 91 -6.73 30.19 6.19
CA ASN A 91 -7.98 30.24 6.92
C ASN A 91 -8.96 29.24 6.31
N TYR A 92 -8.78 27.95 6.62
CA TYR A 92 -9.77 26.89 6.34
C TYR A 92 -10.99 27.08 7.26
N ALA A 93 -10.88 27.98 8.28
CA ALA A 93 -11.94 28.29 9.22
C ALA A 93 -13.15 29.00 8.59
N ASP A 94 -13.04 29.47 7.34
CA ASP A 94 -14.10 30.20 6.64
C ASP A 94 -14.69 29.41 5.45
N VAL A 95 -14.29 28.14 5.30
CA VAL A 95 -14.86 27.25 4.27
C VAL A 95 -16.11 26.61 4.84
N ASP A 96 -17.24 26.83 4.19
CA ASP A 96 -18.47 26.10 4.52
C ASP A 96 -18.27 24.60 4.27
N HIS A 97 -18.21 23.81 5.36
CA HIS A 97 -18.08 22.37 5.32
C HIS A 97 -19.43 21.65 5.21
N HIS A 98 -20.52 22.39 5.50
CA HIS A 98 -21.84 21.82 5.71
C HIS A 98 -22.33 20.96 4.55
N ASN A 99 -22.83 19.76 4.86
CA ASN A 99 -23.34 18.78 3.90
C ASN A 99 -22.34 18.32 2.83
N LYS A 100 -21.04 18.53 2.99
CA LYS A 100 -20.02 18.05 2.06
C LYS A 100 -19.36 16.79 2.56
N VAL A 101 -19.10 15.87 1.64
CA VAL A 101 -18.45 14.58 1.92
C VAL A 101 -17.27 14.41 0.98
N ALA A 102 -16.11 14.05 1.50
CA ALA A 102 -14.99 13.57 0.71
C ALA A 102 -14.75 12.08 0.95
N VAL A 103 -14.38 11.38 -0.10
CA VAL A 103 -13.90 10.01 -0.03
C VAL A 103 -12.40 10.03 -0.30
N MET A 104 -11.60 9.52 0.64
CA MET A 104 -10.17 9.38 0.45
C MET A 104 -9.84 8.16 -0.43
N PRO A 105 -8.67 8.13 -1.09
CA PRO A 105 -8.13 6.89 -1.63
C PRO A 105 -8.08 5.81 -0.56
N PHE A 106 -8.57 4.62 -0.89
CA PHE A 106 -8.55 3.50 0.04
C PHE A 106 -7.16 2.87 0.10
N GLY A 107 -6.75 2.42 1.28
CA GLY A 107 -5.63 1.50 1.37
C GLY A 107 -6.02 0.18 0.69
N TYR A 108 -5.16 -0.37 -0.17
CA TYR A 108 -5.36 -1.68 -0.78
C TYR A 108 -4.12 -2.53 -0.55
N ILE A 109 -4.29 -3.65 0.14
CA ILE A 109 -3.21 -4.54 0.58
C ILE A 109 -3.52 -5.95 0.09
N ASN A 110 -2.58 -6.57 -0.63
CA ASN A 110 -2.70 -7.96 -1.07
C ASN A 110 -2.07 -8.94 -0.05
N SER A 111 -2.17 -10.24 -0.32
CA SER A 111 -1.62 -11.33 0.52
C SER A 111 -0.12 -11.22 0.76
N GLN A 112 0.63 -10.55 -0.10
CA GLN A 112 2.07 -10.35 0.01
C GLN A 112 2.41 -9.07 0.77
N GLN A 113 1.40 -8.41 1.36
CA GLN A 113 1.50 -7.11 2.03
C GLN A 113 1.96 -5.97 1.11
N GLU A 114 1.81 -6.15 -0.20
CA GLU A 114 2.06 -5.10 -1.17
C GLU A 114 0.87 -4.15 -1.24
N SER A 115 1.15 -2.86 -1.20
CA SER A 115 0.14 -1.83 -1.39
C SER A 115 -0.07 -1.56 -2.89
N ASN A 116 -1.33 -1.37 -3.28
CA ASN A 116 -1.70 -1.02 -4.65
C ASN A 116 -2.49 0.29 -4.65
N ALA A 117 -1.78 1.39 -4.91
CA ALA A 117 -2.37 2.73 -4.92
C ALA A 117 -3.45 2.90 -6.01
N GLU A 118 -3.23 2.32 -7.20
CA GLU A 118 -4.18 2.38 -8.32
C GLU A 118 -5.54 1.75 -7.94
N MET A 119 -5.49 0.61 -7.24
CA MET A 119 -6.70 0.01 -6.71
C MET A 119 -7.37 0.89 -5.65
N GLY A 120 -6.58 1.58 -4.84
CA GLY A 120 -7.10 2.54 -3.86
C GLY A 120 -7.87 3.69 -4.51
N TYR A 121 -7.35 4.26 -5.59
CA TYR A 121 -8.03 5.29 -6.37
C TYR A 121 -9.29 4.76 -7.08
N LYS A 122 -9.23 3.56 -7.65
CA LYS A 122 -10.39 2.90 -8.25
C LYS A 122 -11.53 2.71 -7.24
N VAL A 123 -11.19 2.27 -6.03
CA VAL A 123 -12.18 2.11 -4.95
C VAL A 123 -12.78 3.44 -4.53
N GLN A 124 -11.98 4.49 -4.43
CA GLN A 124 -12.43 5.86 -4.17
C GLN A 124 -13.50 6.29 -5.21
N GLU A 125 -13.22 6.08 -6.50
CA GLU A 125 -14.11 6.40 -7.61
C GLU A 125 -15.43 5.62 -7.54
N GLU A 126 -15.37 4.33 -7.22
CA GLU A 126 -16.55 3.48 -7.06
C GLU A 126 -17.41 3.92 -5.85
N CYS A 127 -16.78 4.32 -4.74
CA CYS A 127 -17.48 4.89 -3.58
C CYS A 127 -18.14 6.22 -3.93
N TYR A 128 -17.41 7.12 -4.59
CA TYR A 128 -17.93 8.40 -5.07
C TYR A 128 -19.16 8.20 -5.96
N THR A 129 -19.04 7.37 -6.99
CA THR A 129 -20.13 7.07 -7.93
C THR A 129 -21.35 6.51 -7.21
N TYR A 130 -21.14 5.61 -6.25
CA TYR A 130 -22.24 5.03 -5.50
C TYR A 130 -22.93 6.05 -4.59
N LEU A 131 -22.18 6.86 -3.86
CA LEU A 131 -22.73 7.89 -2.97
C LEU A 131 -23.44 8.99 -3.76
N SER A 132 -22.83 9.51 -4.84
CA SER A 132 -23.40 10.57 -5.67
C SER A 132 -24.75 10.19 -6.27
N ASN A 133 -24.97 8.90 -6.55
CA ASN A 133 -26.25 8.38 -7.04
C ASN A 133 -27.31 8.19 -5.95
N LYS A 134 -26.94 8.25 -4.66
CA LYS A 134 -27.82 7.91 -3.54
C LYS A 134 -27.97 9.01 -2.50
N ALA A 135 -27.03 9.92 -2.43
CA ALA A 135 -27.11 11.07 -1.54
C ALA A 135 -28.12 12.08 -2.10
N ALA A 136 -29.13 12.42 -1.29
CA ALA A 136 -30.15 13.38 -1.70
C ALA A 136 -29.78 14.81 -1.31
N THR A 137 -29.12 15.00 -0.16
CA THR A 137 -28.83 16.30 0.43
C THR A 137 -27.33 16.57 0.60
N LEU A 138 -26.49 15.54 0.51
CA LEU A 138 -25.04 15.67 0.65
C LEU A 138 -24.39 15.94 -0.70
N SER A 139 -23.47 16.88 -0.71
CA SER A 139 -22.59 17.16 -1.85
C SER A 139 -21.33 16.29 -1.74
N ILE A 140 -21.19 15.33 -2.63
CA ILE A 140 -20.04 14.45 -2.65
C ILE A 140 -18.92 15.11 -3.45
N GLN A 141 -17.77 15.37 -2.81
CA GLN A 141 -16.62 15.99 -3.46
C GLN A 141 -16.02 15.03 -4.49
N ASP A 142 -15.75 15.56 -5.67
CA ASP A 142 -15.11 14.81 -6.76
C ASP A 142 -13.73 14.27 -6.35
N PRO A 143 -13.41 13.00 -6.66
CA PRO A 143 -12.13 12.38 -6.36
C PRO A 143 -10.91 13.16 -6.84
N SER A 144 -10.98 13.74 -8.05
CA SER A 144 -9.86 14.54 -8.60
C SER A 144 -9.62 15.79 -7.76
N THR A 145 -10.69 16.44 -7.30
CA THR A 145 -10.60 17.59 -6.38
C THR A 145 -10.02 17.19 -5.04
N THR A 146 -10.51 16.09 -4.45
CA THR A 146 -10.00 15.53 -3.20
C THR A 146 -8.50 15.25 -3.30
N ASN A 147 -8.09 14.54 -4.35
CA ASN A 147 -6.69 14.14 -4.54
C ASN A 147 -5.78 15.35 -4.84
N ALA A 148 -6.28 16.35 -5.57
CA ALA A 148 -5.55 17.60 -5.81
C ALA A 148 -5.34 18.41 -4.52
N LEU A 149 -6.32 18.46 -3.63
CA LEU A 149 -6.20 19.14 -2.33
C LEU A 149 -5.23 18.42 -1.41
N LEU A 150 -5.29 17.08 -1.34
CA LEU A 150 -4.33 16.28 -0.59
C LEU A 150 -2.91 16.50 -1.11
N GLY A 151 -2.70 16.45 -2.42
CA GLY A 151 -1.39 16.68 -3.04
C GLY A 151 -0.85 18.09 -2.77
N LYS A 152 -1.70 19.13 -2.86
CA LYS A 152 -1.32 20.53 -2.53
C LYS A 152 -0.96 20.71 -1.05
N ALA A 153 -1.54 19.92 -0.17
CA ALA A 153 -1.22 19.90 1.25
C ALA A 153 0.02 19.02 1.56
N GLY A 154 0.63 18.39 0.55
CA GLY A 154 1.77 17.49 0.73
C GLY A 154 1.40 16.16 1.41
N ILE A 155 0.13 15.77 1.36
CA ILE A 155 -0.35 14.54 1.97
C ILE A 155 -0.19 13.39 0.98
N THR A 156 0.58 12.38 1.39
CA THR A 156 0.90 11.17 0.64
C THR A 156 0.46 9.94 1.42
N PRO A 157 0.35 8.76 0.79
CA PRO A 157 0.05 7.51 1.50
C PRO A 157 0.99 7.20 2.67
N GLU A 158 2.26 7.65 2.58
CA GLU A 158 3.29 7.41 3.59
C GLU A 158 3.10 8.28 4.82
N ASN A 159 2.68 9.54 4.64
CA ASN A 159 2.58 10.53 5.74
C ASN A 159 1.14 10.81 6.19
N VAL A 160 0.12 10.27 5.52
CA VAL A 160 -1.30 10.50 5.85
C VAL A 160 -1.66 10.20 7.32
N ARG A 161 -0.91 9.32 7.96
CA ARG A 161 -1.09 8.95 9.37
C ARG A 161 -0.61 10.03 10.36
N SER A 162 0.15 11.02 9.88
CA SER A 162 0.63 12.14 10.69
C SER A 162 -0.41 13.26 10.83
N PHE A 163 -1.53 13.16 10.10
CA PHE A 163 -2.60 14.16 10.13
C PHE A 163 -3.80 13.63 10.92
N THR A 164 -4.40 14.50 11.69
CA THR A 164 -5.69 14.22 12.36
C THR A 164 -6.84 14.25 11.34
N MET A 165 -7.94 13.58 11.65
CA MET A 165 -9.11 13.59 10.77
C MET A 165 -9.75 14.98 10.69
N GLN A 166 -9.66 15.79 11.75
CA GLN A 166 -10.08 17.18 11.75
C GLN A 166 -9.26 18.01 10.77
N GLU A 167 -7.94 17.91 10.81
CA GLU A 167 -7.06 18.59 9.83
C GLU A 167 -7.37 18.18 8.40
N MET A 168 -7.63 16.88 8.17
CA MET A 168 -8.00 16.37 6.86
C MET A 168 -9.33 16.96 6.37
N CYS A 169 -10.36 17.01 7.21
CA CYS A 169 -11.64 17.63 6.87
C CYS A 169 -11.47 19.13 6.57
N ASN A 170 -10.66 19.84 7.34
CA ASN A 170 -10.35 21.26 7.10
C ASN A 170 -9.63 21.48 5.77
N ILE A 171 -8.62 20.64 5.45
CA ILE A 171 -7.88 20.72 4.18
C ILE A 171 -8.80 20.46 2.98
N LEU A 172 -9.71 19.50 3.12
CA LEU A 172 -10.64 19.11 2.07
C LEU A 172 -11.89 20.01 2.01
N GLY A 173 -12.17 20.78 3.07
CA GLY A 173 -13.36 21.64 3.19
C GLY A 173 -14.66 20.85 3.24
N VAL A 174 -14.70 19.76 4.03
CA VAL A 174 -15.85 18.84 4.10
C VAL A 174 -16.27 18.56 5.53
N GLU A 175 -17.58 18.29 5.72
CA GLU A 175 -18.17 17.89 7.00
C GLU A 175 -17.91 16.41 7.32
N TYR A 176 -17.95 15.56 6.29
CA TYR A 176 -17.72 14.11 6.44
C TYR A 176 -16.56 13.65 5.61
N LEU A 177 -15.73 12.81 6.22
CA LEU A 177 -14.59 12.17 5.56
C LEU A 177 -14.73 10.65 5.61
N VAL A 178 -14.77 10.02 4.43
CA VAL A 178 -14.79 8.56 4.29
C VAL A 178 -13.37 8.08 4.02
N ARG A 179 -12.92 7.10 4.80
CA ARG A 179 -11.65 6.39 4.56
C ARG A 179 -11.84 4.89 4.77
N GLY A 180 -10.94 4.11 4.21
CA GLY A 180 -10.99 2.66 4.42
C GLY A 180 -9.74 1.95 3.95
N THR A 181 -9.74 0.65 4.23
CA THR A 181 -8.68 -0.27 3.79
C THR A 181 -9.32 -1.56 3.29
N ILE A 182 -8.83 -2.07 2.18
CA ILE A 182 -9.19 -3.36 1.62
C ILE A 182 -7.98 -4.28 1.76
N THR A 183 -8.19 -5.43 2.37
CA THR A 183 -7.19 -6.49 2.46
C THR A 183 -7.68 -7.69 1.65
N THR A 184 -6.91 -8.12 0.66
CA THR A 184 -7.26 -9.26 -0.21
C THR A 184 -6.23 -10.36 -0.08
N ASN A 185 -6.67 -11.54 0.35
CA ASN A 185 -5.82 -12.72 0.50
C ASN A 185 -6.22 -13.78 -0.52
N LEU A 186 -5.26 -14.30 -1.28
CA LEU A 186 -5.45 -15.47 -2.12
C LEU A 186 -5.57 -16.71 -1.21
N THR A 187 -6.72 -17.38 -1.24
CA THR A 187 -7.00 -18.54 -0.37
C THR A 187 -6.73 -19.85 -1.05
N SER A 188 -7.08 -19.97 -2.32
CA SER A 188 -6.84 -21.18 -3.11
C SER A 188 -6.84 -20.90 -4.61
N THR A 189 -6.17 -21.76 -5.36
CA THR A 189 -6.26 -21.81 -6.82
C THR A 189 -6.83 -23.16 -7.19
N THR A 190 -7.98 -23.18 -7.82
CA THR A 190 -8.61 -24.42 -8.31
C THR A 190 -8.31 -24.54 -9.79
N SER A 191 -7.62 -25.62 -10.17
CA SER A 191 -7.35 -25.97 -11.56
C SER A 191 -8.25 -27.13 -11.95
N SER A 192 -9.07 -26.96 -12.98
CA SER A 192 -9.82 -28.04 -13.58
C SER A 192 -9.32 -28.27 -15.01
N GLY A 193 -8.85 -29.48 -15.29
CA GLY A 193 -8.45 -29.91 -16.62
C GLY A 193 -9.34 -31.07 -17.07
N SER A 194 -9.88 -31.01 -18.27
CA SER A 194 -10.50 -32.14 -18.92
C SER A 194 -9.64 -32.58 -20.11
N ALA A 195 -9.28 -33.87 -20.14
CA ALA A 195 -8.63 -34.49 -21.29
C ALA A 195 -9.64 -35.37 -21.99
N THR A 196 -9.97 -35.06 -23.23
CA THR A 196 -10.82 -35.90 -24.06
C THR A 196 -9.95 -36.65 -25.08
N TYR A 197 -10.03 -37.97 -25.07
CA TYR A 197 -9.34 -38.80 -26.05
C TYR A 197 -10.32 -39.18 -27.15
N ASP A 198 -10.15 -38.67 -28.35
CA ASP A 198 -10.82 -39.15 -29.53
C ASP A 198 -9.95 -40.21 -30.20
N GLN A 199 -10.37 -41.48 -30.06
CA GLN A 199 -9.74 -42.60 -30.74
C GLN A 199 -10.58 -42.98 -31.97
N LYS A 200 -10.14 -42.59 -33.15
CA LYS A 200 -10.75 -43.05 -34.39
C LYS A 200 -10.14 -44.38 -34.80
N ASN A 201 -10.85 -45.49 -34.52
CA ASN A 201 -10.52 -46.78 -35.09
C ASN A 201 -11.10 -46.85 -36.51
N LYS A 202 -10.25 -46.80 -37.52
CA LYS A 202 -10.60 -47.22 -38.87
C LYS A 202 -10.28 -48.72 -39.02
N SER A 203 -11.30 -49.55 -38.87
CA SER A 203 -11.23 -50.95 -39.33
C SER A 203 -11.50 -50.99 -40.81
N SER A 204 -10.50 -51.19 -41.64
CA SER A 204 -10.67 -51.56 -43.03
C SER A 204 -10.55 -53.08 -43.13
N SER A 205 -11.70 -53.76 -43.32
CA SER A 205 -11.73 -55.12 -43.72
C SER A 205 -11.33 -55.23 -45.21
N THR A 206 -10.15 -55.74 -45.48
CA THR A 206 -9.80 -56.20 -46.82
C THR A 206 -9.11 -57.57 -46.66
N ASP A 207 -9.71 -58.61 -47.25
CA ASP A 207 -9.22 -59.95 -47.28
C ASP A 207 -7.84 -60.00 -47.91
N LYS A 208 -7.06 -60.93 -47.37
CA LYS A 208 -5.81 -61.61 -47.86
C LYS A 208 -4.50 -60.98 -47.39
N SER A 209 -3.93 -61.79 -46.50
CA SER A 209 -2.49 -62.04 -46.36
C SER A 209 -1.63 -60.90 -45.80
N GLY A 210 -1.29 -61.02 -44.52
CA GLY A 210 0.01 -60.57 -44.00
C GLY A 210 0.08 -59.18 -43.46
N SER A 211 0.24 -59.12 -42.14
CA SER A 211 0.67 -57.95 -41.35
C SER A 211 -0.38 -56.88 -41.06
N SER A 212 -1.09 -57.03 -39.95
CA SER A 212 -1.98 -55.97 -39.36
C SER A 212 -1.14 -54.94 -38.64
N GLY A 213 -0.90 -53.82 -39.29
CA GLY A 213 -0.40 -52.61 -38.65
C GLY A 213 -1.57 -51.69 -38.29
N SER A 214 -2.06 -51.74 -37.08
CA SER A 214 -3.04 -50.73 -36.62
C SER A 214 -2.31 -49.42 -36.32
N LYS A 215 -2.53 -48.38 -37.14
CA LYS A 215 -2.11 -47.01 -36.84
C LYS A 215 -3.23 -46.35 -36.06
N SER A 216 -3.03 -46.22 -34.76
CA SER A 216 -3.88 -45.42 -33.90
C SER A 216 -3.31 -43.98 -33.85
N SER A 217 -4.04 -43.02 -34.41
CA SER A 217 -3.76 -41.60 -34.22
C SER A 217 -4.80 -41.04 -33.26
N GLY A 218 -4.36 -40.70 -32.05
CA GLY A 218 -5.19 -40.03 -31.06
C GLY A 218 -4.75 -38.58 -30.98
N THR A 219 -5.74 -37.67 -31.05
CA THR A 219 -5.50 -36.25 -30.75
C THR A 219 -6.00 -36.00 -29.35
N VAL A 220 -5.12 -35.50 -28.48
CA VAL A 220 -5.44 -35.13 -27.10
C VAL A 220 -5.77 -33.63 -27.09
N TYR A 221 -7.00 -33.30 -26.78
CA TYR A 221 -7.40 -31.91 -26.47
C TYR A 221 -7.41 -31.75 -24.94
N SER A 222 -6.49 -30.98 -24.40
CA SER A 222 -6.54 -30.58 -22.99
C SER A 222 -6.98 -29.14 -22.90
N SER A 223 -8.10 -28.87 -22.23
CA SER A 223 -8.48 -27.53 -21.80
C SER A 223 -8.34 -27.47 -20.29
N GLY A 224 -7.51 -26.54 -19.82
CA GLY A 224 -7.35 -26.26 -18.41
C GLY A 224 -7.91 -24.87 -18.11
N SER A 225 -8.77 -24.75 -17.11
CA SER A 225 -9.15 -23.48 -16.53
C SER A 225 -8.64 -23.43 -15.09
N SER A 226 -8.04 -22.30 -14.71
CA SER A 226 -7.67 -22.03 -13.32
C SER A 226 -8.53 -20.91 -12.79
N SER A 227 -9.13 -21.11 -11.62
CA SER A 227 -9.89 -20.13 -10.88
C SER A 227 -9.17 -19.83 -9.59
N GLN A 228 -8.95 -18.54 -9.32
CA GLN A 228 -8.36 -18.08 -8.06
C GLN A 228 -9.48 -17.61 -7.12
N ASN A 229 -9.43 -18.10 -5.89
CA ASN A 229 -10.36 -17.70 -4.83
C ASN A 229 -9.66 -16.72 -3.88
N PHE A 230 -10.36 -15.63 -3.56
CA PHE A 230 -9.85 -14.58 -2.70
C PHE A 230 -10.75 -14.41 -1.47
N GLN A 231 -10.13 -14.13 -0.33
CA GLN A 231 -10.83 -13.64 0.84
C GLN A 231 -10.53 -12.14 0.96
N THR A 232 -11.57 -11.32 0.90
CA THR A 232 -11.45 -9.86 0.95
C THR A 232 -12.11 -9.33 2.20
N ALA A 233 -11.39 -8.55 2.99
CA ALA A 233 -11.91 -7.79 4.13
C ALA A 233 -11.88 -6.29 3.80
N VAL A 234 -12.93 -5.57 4.21
CA VAL A 234 -13.09 -4.13 3.99
C VAL A 234 -13.33 -3.47 5.34
N LEU A 235 -12.38 -2.65 5.76
CA LEU A 235 -12.55 -1.69 6.84
C LEU A 235 -13.02 -0.37 6.24
N MET A 236 -14.12 0.19 6.73
CA MET A 236 -14.60 1.52 6.34
C MET A 236 -14.92 2.35 7.57
N GLU A 237 -14.47 3.59 7.58
CA GLU A 237 -14.65 4.55 8.65
C GLU A 237 -15.17 5.87 8.08
N VAL A 238 -16.05 6.55 8.85
CA VAL A 238 -16.53 7.90 8.54
C VAL A 238 -16.26 8.78 9.75
N TYR A 239 -15.67 9.93 9.49
CA TYR A 239 -15.33 10.95 10.47
C TYR A 239 -16.07 12.25 10.14
N THR A 240 -16.35 13.03 11.17
CA THR A 240 -16.86 14.40 11.07
C THR A 240 -15.70 15.41 11.11
N ASP A 241 -15.96 16.65 10.77
CA ASP A 241 -14.99 17.74 10.73
C ASP A 241 -14.44 18.15 12.11
N ASP A 242 -15.09 17.73 13.20
CA ASP A 242 -14.55 17.80 14.57
C ASP A 242 -13.57 16.62 14.88
N GLY A 243 -13.28 15.77 13.90
CA GLY A 243 -12.39 14.62 14.05
C GLY A 243 -13.00 13.39 14.69
N LYS A 244 -14.32 13.42 14.99
CA LYS A 244 -15.01 12.32 15.65
C LYS A 244 -15.37 11.21 14.66
N LYS A 245 -15.06 9.97 15.01
CA LYS A 245 -15.51 8.80 14.24
C LYS A 245 -16.98 8.52 14.52
N VAL A 246 -17.82 8.69 13.50
CA VAL A 246 -19.28 8.44 13.57
C VAL A 246 -19.69 7.10 13.00
N PHE A 247 -18.80 6.45 12.24
CA PHE A 247 -18.99 5.10 11.74
C PHE A 247 -17.64 4.39 11.62
N GLY A 248 -17.61 3.09 11.90
CA GLY A 248 -16.44 2.25 11.69
C GLY A 248 -16.86 0.78 11.73
N GLN A 249 -16.71 0.10 10.61
CA GLN A 249 -17.00 -1.34 10.50
C GLN A 249 -15.93 -2.03 9.65
N ASP A 250 -15.54 -3.22 10.10
CA ASP A 250 -14.78 -4.19 9.34
C ASP A 250 -15.72 -5.33 8.92
N ARG A 251 -15.64 -5.72 7.65
CA ARG A 251 -16.47 -6.78 7.10
C ARG A 251 -15.73 -7.59 6.06
N THR A 252 -15.74 -8.90 6.24
CA THR A 252 -15.30 -9.85 5.22
C THR A 252 -16.37 -9.98 4.12
N SER A 253 -15.91 -9.95 2.88
CA SER A 253 -16.78 -10.13 1.71
C SER A 253 -17.32 -11.55 1.63
N PHE A 254 -18.56 -11.68 1.22
CA PHE A 254 -19.20 -12.99 1.07
C PHE A 254 -18.65 -13.76 -0.14
N TRP A 255 -18.43 -13.06 -1.26
CA TRP A 255 -17.91 -13.65 -2.48
C TRP A 255 -16.40 -13.83 -2.43
N GLN A 256 -15.89 -14.88 -3.05
CA GLN A 256 -14.46 -15.20 -3.11
C GLN A 256 -13.82 -14.73 -4.43
N THR A 257 -14.31 -13.65 -5.00
CA THR A 257 -13.79 -13.04 -6.22
C THR A 257 -12.95 -11.80 -5.90
N ILE A 258 -12.10 -11.39 -6.82
CA ILE A 258 -11.27 -10.19 -6.65
C ILE A 258 -12.10 -8.90 -6.50
N ASP A 259 -13.30 -8.87 -7.09
CA ASP A 259 -14.23 -7.73 -7.05
C ASP A 259 -15.21 -7.79 -5.86
N ALA A 260 -15.06 -8.75 -4.96
CA ALA A 260 -15.97 -8.96 -3.84
C ALA A 260 -16.08 -7.75 -2.90
N TYR A 261 -15.06 -6.89 -2.86
CA TYR A 261 -15.07 -5.65 -2.09
C TYR A 261 -16.21 -4.70 -2.48
N LYS A 262 -16.64 -4.68 -3.75
CA LYS A 262 -17.67 -3.75 -4.25
C LYS A 262 -18.99 -3.88 -3.51
N SER A 263 -19.50 -5.10 -3.42
CA SER A 263 -20.76 -5.37 -2.72
C SER A 263 -20.64 -5.09 -1.22
N THR A 264 -19.48 -5.34 -0.65
CA THR A 264 -19.20 -5.09 0.77
C THR A 264 -19.14 -3.59 1.06
N ILE A 265 -18.47 -2.79 0.23
CA ILE A 265 -18.45 -1.33 0.33
C ILE A 265 -19.87 -0.76 0.22
N GLN A 266 -20.63 -1.17 -0.78
CA GLN A 266 -22.02 -0.72 -0.94
C GLN A 266 -22.88 -1.04 0.29
N TYR A 267 -22.68 -2.21 0.89
CA TYR A 267 -23.35 -2.56 2.14
C TYR A 267 -22.93 -1.66 3.30
N LEU A 268 -21.63 -1.41 3.46
CA LEU A 268 -21.10 -0.54 4.52
C LEU A 268 -21.56 0.90 4.35
N LEU A 269 -21.55 1.42 3.12
CA LEU A 269 -22.07 2.75 2.81
C LEU A 269 -23.53 2.89 3.17
N LYS A 270 -24.38 1.87 2.85
CA LYS A 270 -25.80 1.86 3.25
C LYS A 270 -26.02 1.88 4.77
N LYS A 271 -25.06 1.39 5.54
CA LYS A 271 -25.12 1.39 7.01
C LYS A 271 -24.54 2.66 7.64
N SER A 272 -23.82 3.43 6.87
CA SER A 272 -23.18 4.66 7.34
C SER A 272 -24.19 5.80 7.49
N PRO A 273 -23.93 6.79 8.38
CA PRO A 273 -24.82 7.91 8.62
C PRO A 273 -24.93 8.89 7.44
N ILE A 274 -24.07 8.75 6.44
CA ILE A 274 -24.06 9.60 5.23
C ILE A 274 -24.91 9.06 4.09
N TYR A 275 -25.50 7.86 4.24
CA TYR A 275 -26.33 7.26 3.22
C TYR A 275 -27.78 7.74 3.34
N GLY A 276 -28.31 8.29 2.26
CA GLY A 276 -29.71 8.72 2.19
C GLY A 276 -30.02 10.01 2.98
N LYS A 277 -28.98 10.74 3.37
CA LYS A 277 -29.12 12.10 3.89
C LYS A 277 -29.34 13.12 2.78
#